data_dc8e4d4cad8fe9799631873d0fa905cb
#
_entry.id   dc8e4d4cad8fe9799631873d0fa905cb
#
_cell.length_a   1.000
_cell.length_b   1.000
_cell.length_c   1.000
_cell.angle_alpha   90.00
_cell.angle_beta   90.00
_cell.angle_gamma   90.00
#
_symmetry.space_group_name_H-M   'P 1'
#
loop_
_entity.id
_entity.type
_entity.pdbx_description
1 polymer ?
#
loop_
_entity_poly.entity_id
_entity_poly.type
_entity_poly.pdbx_seq_one_letter_code
_entity_poly.pdbx_strand_id
1 'polypeptide(L)'
;MNRGDIYLVNFGKKYNSEFGKVRPALIVQNDIANRNIDKVDFKGVSVLPLTSNLSSGNLRVTINKRDNLKQISEICINEICTLDLSRIQLDTLLTKLNLDEITEVNHKLKQHLGM
;
A
#
# COMPACT_ATOMS: atom_id res chain seq x y z
N MET A 1 6.81 9.33 -6.37
CA MET A 1 6.37 8.15 -5.60
C MET A 1 7.50 7.71 -4.69
N ASN A 2 7.21 7.66 -3.40
CA ASN A 2 8.18 7.27 -2.38
C ASN A 2 7.58 6.17 -1.49
N ARG A 3 8.45 5.38 -0.88
CA ARG A 3 8.02 4.41 0.13
C ARG A 3 7.34 5.15 1.29
N GLY A 4 6.17 4.68 1.68
CA GLY A 4 5.35 5.35 2.70
C GLY A 4 4.24 6.22 2.15
N ASP A 5 4.23 6.48 0.85
CA ASP A 5 3.13 7.21 0.20
C ASP A 5 1.92 6.30 0.02
N ILE A 6 0.73 6.87 0.14
CA ILE A 6 -0.55 6.18 -0.13
C ILE A 6 -1.22 6.84 -1.33
N TYR A 7 -1.53 6.03 -2.35
CA TYR A 7 -2.23 6.43 -3.57
C TYR A 7 -3.45 5.54 -3.80
N LEU A 8 -4.37 5.99 -4.64
CA LEU A 8 -5.39 5.10 -5.19
C LEU A 8 -4.74 4.17 -6.22
N VAL A 9 -5.12 2.90 -6.15
CA VAL A 9 -4.59 1.85 -7.02
C VAL A 9 -5.74 1.03 -7.58
N ASN A 10 -5.68 0.74 -8.87
CA ASN A 10 -6.64 -0.12 -9.54
C ASN A 10 -6.18 -1.58 -9.43
N PHE A 11 -6.82 -2.33 -8.55
CA PHE A 11 -6.55 -3.76 -8.35
C PHE A 11 -7.25 -4.66 -9.37
N GLY A 12 -8.09 -4.10 -10.23
CA GLY A 12 -8.82 -4.86 -11.22
C GLY A 12 -10.04 -5.58 -10.66
N LYS A 13 -10.36 -6.75 -11.21
CA LYS A 13 -11.50 -7.55 -10.77
C LYS A 13 -11.18 -8.28 -9.47
N LYS A 14 -12.20 -8.40 -8.59
CA LYS A 14 -12.10 -9.17 -7.36
C LYS A 14 -12.25 -10.66 -7.68
N TYR A 15 -11.34 -11.49 -7.16
CA TYR A 15 -11.41 -12.95 -7.24
C TYR A 15 -11.39 -13.51 -5.83
N ASN A 16 -12.47 -14.18 -5.41
CA ASN A 16 -12.58 -14.80 -4.08
C ASN A 16 -12.32 -13.76 -2.97
N SER A 17 -11.26 -13.98 -2.18
CA SER A 17 -10.87 -13.09 -1.08
C SER A 17 -9.92 -11.97 -1.50
N GLU A 18 -9.54 -11.90 -2.77
CA GLU A 18 -8.61 -10.88 -3.25
C GLU A 18 -9.26 -9.50 -3.29
N PHE A 19 -8.44 -8.46 -3.07
CA PHE A 19 -8.89 -7.09 -3.22
C PHE A 19 -9.11 -6.78 -4.70
N GLY A 20 -10.30 -6.25 -5.01
CA GLY A 20 -10.61 -5.78 -6.35
C GLY A 20 -10.87 -4.29 -6.38
N LYS A 21 -11.13 -3.76 -7.59
CA LYS A 21 -11.52 -2.37 -7.85
C LYS A 21 -10.40 -1.38 -7.47
N VAL A 22 -10.79 -0.12 -7.29
CA VAL A 22 -9.88 0.96 -6.91
C VAL A 22 -9.92 1.13 -5.40
N ARG A 23 -8.75 1.07 -4.77
CA ARG A 23 -8.61 1.21 -3.32
C ARG A 23 -7.33 1.97 -3.01
N PRO A 24 -7.25 2.64 -1.84
CA PRO A 24 -5.97 3.15 -1.38
C PRO A 24 -4.97 2.01 -1.18
N ALA A 25 -3.71 2.30 -1.44
CA ALA A 25 -2.63 1.35 -1.19
C ALA A 25 -1.35 2.08 -0.80
N LEU A 26 -0.59 1.45 0.08
CA LEU A 26 0.67 1.95 0.58
C LEU A 26 1.81 1.46 -0.32
N ILE A 27 2.66 2.37 -0.75
CA ILE A 27 3.90 2.02 -1.46
C ILE A 27 4.90 1.48 -0.46
N VAL A 28 5.27 0.21 -0.59
CA VAL A 28 6.27 -0.43 0.28
C VAL A 28 7.56 -0.76 -0.43
N GLN A 29 7.60 -0.62 -1.75
CA GLN A 29 8.82 -0.79 -2.53
C GLN A 29 9.86 0.24 -2.12
N ASN A 30 11.14 -0.17 -2.06
CA ASN A 30 12.22 0.71 -1.65
C ASN A 30 12.40 1.90 -2.61
N ASP A 31 12.95 3.01 -2.10
CA ASP A 31 13.05 4.24 -2.87
C ASP A 31 14.08 4.20 -3.99
N ILE A 32 15.07 3.33 -3.91
CA ILE A 32 16.01 3.15 -5.02
C ILE A 32 15.28 2.58 -6.24
N ALA A 33 14.47 1.54 -6.03
CA ALA A 33 13.66 0.97 -7.09
C ALA A 33 12.61 1.97 -7.59
N ASN A 34 11.99 2.73 -6.69
CA ASN A 34 10.99 3.75 -7.06
C ASN A 34 11.60 4.81 -7.98
N ARG A 35 12.80 5.29 -7.66
CA ARG A 35 13.49 6.32 -8.47
C ARG A 35 13.90 5.80 -9.84
N ASN A 36 14.14 4.51 -9.98
CA ASN A 36 14.61 3.90 -11.23
C ASN A 36 13.50 3.20 -12.01
N ILE A 37 12.25 3.37 -11.62
CA ILE A 37 11.11 2.64 -12.21
C ILE A 37 10.99 2.88 -13.72
N ASP A 38 11.35 4.06 -14.21
CA ASP A 38 11.28 4.39 -15.63
C ASP A 38 12.43 3.78 -16.45
N LYS A 39 13.44 3.22 -15.79
CA LYS A 39 14.65 2.70 -16.44
C LYS A 39 14.62 1.19 -16.62
N VAL A 40 13.57 0.52 -16.16
CA VAL A 40 13.43 -0.93 -16.23
C VAL A 40 12.25 -1.31 -17.10
N ASP A 41 12.33 -2.48 -17.74
CA ASP A 41 11.24 -2.98 -18.59
C ASP A 41 10.02 -3.39 -17.77
N PHE A 42 10.25 -4.11 -16.68
CA PHE A 42 9.19 -4.52 -15.77
C PHE A 42 8.94 -3.42 -14.72
N LYS A 43 7.82 -2.73 -14.83
CA LYS A 43 7.48 -1.60 -13.96
C LYS A 43 6.55 -2.05 -12.81
N GLY A 44 6.92 -3.12 -12.15
CA GLY A 44 6.20 -3.62 -10.98
C GLY A 44 6.48 -2.79 -9.74
N VAL A 45 5.43 -2.50 -8.98
CA VAL A 45 5.52 -1.77 -7.72
C VAL A 45 4.87 -2.60 -6.62
N SER A 46 5.61 -2.84 -5.53
CA SER A 46 5.10 -3.58 -4.38
C SER A 46 4.29 -2.66 -3.48
N VAL A 47 3.06 -3.07 -3.17
CA VAL A 47 2.11 -2.27 -2.41
C VAL A 47 1.39 -3.12 -1.36
N LEU A 48 0.82 -2.45 -0.36
CA LEU A 48 -0.11 -3.03 0.62
C LEU A 48 -1.46 -2.34 0.46
N PRO A 49 -2.55 -3.07 0.17
CA PRO A 49 -3.86 -2.45 0.06
C PRO A 49 -4.39 -2.00 1.42
N LEU A 50 -5.21 -0.94 1.40
CA LEU A 50 -5.97 -0.49 2.56
C LEU A 50 -7.44 -0.87 2.39
N THR A 51 -8.10 -1.12 3.51
CA THR A 51 -9.54 -1.36 3.54
C THR A 51 -10.21 -0.47 4.59
N SER A 52 -11.41 0.02 4.29
CA SER A 52 -12.25 0.70 5.27
C SER A 52 -13.08 -0.28 6.12
N ASN A 53 -13.04 -1.56 5.78
CA ASN A 53 -13.69 -2.61 6.57
C ASN A 53 -12.76 -3.01 7.72
N LEU A 54 -12.98 -2.40 8.88
CA LEU A 54 -12.10 -2.55 10.05
C LEU A 54 -12.40 -3.88 10.75
N SER A 55 -11.42 -4.77 10.74
CA SER A 55 -11.54 -6.08 11.39
C SER A 55 -10.55 -6.26 12.54
N SER A 56 -9.59 -5.33 12.67
CA SER A 56 -8.47 -5.43 13.60
C SER A 56 -7.62 -6.68 13.34
N GLY A 57 -6.60 -6.91 14.14
CA GLY A 57 -5.77 -8.10 14.05
C GLY A 57 -4.30 -7.76 13.90
N ASN A 58 -3.48 -8.79 14.06
CA ASN A 58 -2.01 -8.64 14.13
C ASN A 58 -1.41 -8.22 12.79
N LEU A 59 -2.08 -8.50 11.67
CA LEU A 59 -1.60 -8.18 10.33
C LEU A 59 -2.29 -6.94 9.75
N ARG A 60 -2.76 -6.03 10.62
CA ARG A 60 -3.41 -4.78 10.24
C ARG A 60 -2.76 -3.60 10.95
N VAL A 61 -2.64 -2.49 10.27
CA VAL A 61 -2.19 -1.21 10.84
C VAL A 61 -3.27 -0.17 10.54
N THR A 62 -3.80 0.45 11.59
CA THR A 62 -4.88 1.44 11.48
C THR A 62 -4.33 2.82 11.15
N ILE A 63 -4.90 3.46 10.13
CA ILE A 63 -4.60 4.83 9.73
C ILE A 63 -5.88 5.64 9.82
N ASN A 64 -5.88 6.72 10.59
CA ASN A 64 -7.01 7.63 10.68
C ASN A 64 -7.16 8.42 9.38
N LYS A 65 -8.39 8.90 9.13
CA LYS A 65 -8.61 9.80 8.01
C LYS A 65 -7.78 11.06 8.20
N ARG A 66 -7.14 11.51 7.13
CA ARG A 66 -6.31 12.73 7.12
C ARG A 66 -5.96 13.07 5.67
N ASP A 67 -5.62 14.33 5.43
CA ASP A 67 -5.27 14.80 4.08
C ASP A 67 -6.37 14.40 3.08
N ASN A 68 -6.02 13.67 2.04
CA ASN A 68 -6.96 13.20 1.02
C ASN A 68 -7.48 11.78 1.29
N LEU A 69 -7.07 11.16 2.38
CA LEU A 69 -7.61 9.86 2.81
C LEU A 69 -8.93 10.12 3.57
N LYS A 70 -10.05 9.76 2.96
CA LYS A 70 -11.39 10.19 3.38
C LYS A 70 -11.98 9.35 4.53
N GLN A 71 -11.47 8.15 4.75
CA GLN A 71 -12.00 7.24 5.75
C GLN A 71 -10.89 6.63 6.58
N ILE A 72 -11.19 6.36 7.87
CA ILE A 72 -10.31 5.51 8.67
C ILE A 72 -10.15 4.16 7.95
N SER A 73 -8.94 3.67 7.89
CA SER A 73 -8.61 2.48 7.10
C SER A 73 -7.61 1.60 7.83
N GLU A 74 -7.55 0.35 7.44
CA GLU A 74 -6.50 -0.59 7.89
C GLU A 74 -5.62 -0.98 6.72
N ILE A 75 -4.32 -0.91 6.92
CA ILE A 75 -3.32 -1.43 5.98
C ILE A 75 -3.28 -2.95 6.14
N CYS A 76 -3.51 -3.68 5.04
CA CYS A 76 -3.56 -5.14 5.04
C CYS A 76 -2.18 -5.72 4.78
N ILE A 77 -1.45 -6.04 5.84
CA ILE A 77 -0.05 -6.47 5.74
C ILE A 77 0.11 -7.78 4.95
N ASN A 78 -0.81 -8.73 5.16
CA ASN A 78 -0.73 -10.03 4.51
C ASN A 78 -1.22 -10.04 3.05
N GLU A 79 -1.66 -8.89 2.56
CA GLU A 79 -2.11 -8.75 1.17
C GLU A 79 -1.06 -8.09 0.27
N ILE A 80 0.20 -8.12 0.68
CA ILE A 80 1.29 -7.55 -0.13
C ILE A 80 1.27 -8.13 -1.54
N CYS A 81 1.34 -7.26 -2.53
CA CYS A 81 1.34 -7.67 -3.93
C CYS A 81 2.14 -6.69 -4.79
N THR A 82 2.46 -7.12 -6.00
CA THR A 82 3.15 -6.29 -6.98
C THR A 82 2.21 -6.02 -8.15
N LEU A 83 2.08 -4.75 -8.49
CA LEU A 83 1.22 -4.29 -9.58
C LEU A 83 2.00 -3.43 -10.55
N ASP A 84 1.54 -3.37 -11.80
CA ASP A 84 2.14 -2.48 -12.79
C ASP A 84 1.94 -1.02 -12.39
N LEU A 85 2.96 -0.19 -12.63
CA LEU A 85 2.94 1.24 -12.33
C LEU A 85 1.70 1.95 -12.88
N SER A 86 1.22 1.51 -14.05
CA SER A 86 0.04 2.10 -14.70
C SER A 86 -1.24 1.99 -13.88
N ARG A 87 -1.27 1.10 -12.89
CA ARG A 87 -2.43 0.94 -12.00
C ARG A 87 -2.46 1.94 -10.85
N ILE A 88 -1.39 2.70 -10.66
CA ILE A 88 -1.26 3.66 -9.55
C ILE A 88 -1.61 5.04 -10.05
N GLN A 89 -2.55 5.72 -9.36
CA GLN A 89 -2.95 7.10 -9.69
C GLN A 89 -1.96 8.06 -9.01
N LEU A 90 -0.85 8.34 -9.70
CA LEU A 90 0.26 9.14 -9.15
C LEU A 90 -0.04 10.64 -9.08
N ASP A 91 -1.10 11.11 -9.72
CA ASP A 91 -1.47 12.53 -9.75
C ASP A 91 -2.06 13.03 -8.43
N THR A 92 -2.53 12.13 -7.58
CA THR A 92 -3.15 12.51 -6.29
C THR A 92 -2.59 11.66 -5.16
N LEU A 93 -1.68 12.23 -4.40
CA LEU A 93 -1.21 11.64 -3.14
C LEU A 93 -2.32 11.73 -2.11
N LEU A 94 -2.73 10.60 -1.52
CA LEU A 94 -3.76 10.60 -0.49
C LEU A 94 -3.20 11.06 0.86
N THR A 95 -2.08 10.48 1.28
CA THR A 95 -1.36 10.86 2.49
C THR A 95 0.00 10.15 2.52
N LYS A 96 0.79 10.46 3.54
CA LYS A 96 2.09 9.80 3.80
C LYS A 96 2.06 9.22 5.21
N LEU A 97 2.73 8.10 5.41
CA LEU A 97 2.94 7.57 6.75
C LEU A 97 3.98 8.40 7.49
N ASN A 98 3.78 8.56 8.79
CA ASN A 98 4.82 9.09 9.67
C ASN A 98 5.80 7.97 10.07
N LEU A 99 6.87 8.34 10.80
CA LEU A 99 7.91 7.39 11.17
C LEU A 99 7.39 6.25 12.05
N ASP A 100 6.51 6.54 13.01
CA ASP A 100 5.95 5.51 13.89
C ASP A 100 5.11 4.50 13.12
N GLU A 101 4.33 4.98 12.16
CA GLU A 101 3.50 4.12 11.31
C GLU A 101 4.37 3.25 10.41
N ILE A 102 5.43 3.81 9.82
CA ILE A 102 6.39 3.06 9.00
C ILE A 102 7.04 1.96 9.84
N THR A 103 7.44 2.28 11.07
CA THR A 103 8.06 1.32 11.98
C THR A 103 7.11 0.16 12.29
N GLU A 104 5.85 0.44 12.55
CA GLU A 104 4.84 -0.58 12.81
C GLU A 104 4.62 -1.46 11.56
N VAL A 105 4.51 -0.86 10.39
CA VAL A 105 4.37 -1.60 9.12
C VAL A 105 5.57 -2.50 8.90
N ASN A 106 6.78 -1.98 9.09
CA ASN A 106 8.01 -2.76 8.91
C ASN A 106 8.04 -3.97 9.83
N HIS A 107 7.70 -3.77 11.10
CA HIS A 107 7.68 -4.84 12.09
C HIS A 107 6.71 -5.96 11.67
N LYS A 108 5.50 -5.59 11.29
CA LYS A 108 4.47 -6.56 10.89
C LYS A 108 4.79 -7.24 9.57
N LEU A 109 5.40 -6.53 8.61
CA LEU A 109 5.88 -7.15 7.38
C LEU A 109 6.95 -8.20 7.64
N LYS A 110 7.90 -7.93 8.51
CA LYS A 110 8.93 -8.91 8.91
C LYS A 110 8.29 -10.16 9.51
N GLN A 111 7.31 -9.99 10.38
CA GLN A 111 6.58 -11.12 10.96
C GLN A 111 5.86 -11.92 9.88
N HIS A 112 5.15 -11.25 8.99
CA HIS A 112 4.40 -11.91 7.91
C HIS A 112 5.32 -12.68 6.97
N LEU A 113 6.47 -12.12 6.63
CA LEU A 113 7.43 -12.72 5.71
C LEU A 113 8.39 -13.71 6.39
N GLY A 114 8.30 -13.88 7.70
CA GLY A 114 9.14 -14.81 8.45
C GLY A 114 10.59 -14.34 8.59
N MET A 115 10.79 -13.07 8.64
CA MET A 115 12.13 -12.47 8.69
C MET A 115 12.53 -12.07 10.09
#